data_dea41e01985e1a42a14ff7dd1fa6a1a8
#
_entry.id   dea41e01985e1a42a14ff7dd1fa6a1a8
#
_cell.length_a   1.000
_cell.length_b   1.000
_cell.length_c   1.000
_cell.angle_alpha   90.00
_cell.angle_beta   90.00
_cell.angle_gamma   90.00
#
_symmetry.space_group_name_H-M   'P 1'
#
loop_
_entity.id
_entity.type
_entity.pdbx_description
1 polymer ?
#
loop_
_entity_poly.entity_id
_entity_poly.type
_entity_poly.pdbx_seq_one_letter_code
_entity_poly.pdbx_strand_id
1 'polypeptide(L)'
;YSPGVRFMYFDTHCHLNSEQLYENRDEFIKHALDNQVEMMVVVGYDLESSKKAVEIAKEYDFIYAAVGIGPNDCLNTTTQDLQIIDEYLNEPKVVALGEIGLDYYWDDVPSDKQKEIFQLQVDLAKKHQKPIIIHCRDAYEDTYEVLKKNGHSGIMHCYSGSVEMAKRFIDLGFYISLAGPVTFKNARVPKDVAEKIGLEHLLIETDCPYLTPHPYRGSLNEPANVVYIAQEIAKLKNMEIESVASQTTFNAKKIFGIK
;
A
#
# COMPACT_ATOMS: atom_id res chain seq x y z
N TYR A 1 -6.33 12.66 -25.45
CA TYR A 1 -5.71 13.76 -24.67
C TYR A 1 -6.47 15.04 -24.92
N SER A 2 -7.05 15.62 -23.87
CA SER A 2 -7.61 16.97 -23.94
C SER A 2 -6.55 17.93 -23.43
N PRO A 3 -6.06 18.88 -24.25
CA PRO A 3 -5.09 19.89 -23.80
C PRO A 3 -5.67 20.64 -22.60
N GLY A 4 -4.93 20.65 -21.48
CA GLY A 4 -5.33 21.33 -20.26
C GLY A 4 -5.88 20.44 -19.14
N VAL A 5 -6.06 19.12 -19.34
CA VAL A 5 -6.40 18.20 -18.25
C VAL A 5 -5.10 17.77 -17.56
N ARG A 6 -4.94 18.22 -16.32
CA ARG A 6 -3.80 17.88 -15.48
C ARG A 6 -4.02 16.50 -14.88
N PHE A 7 -3.04 15.62 -14.99
CA PHE A 7 -3.03 14.34 -14.31
C PHE A 7 -2.03 14.34 -13.15
N MET A 8 -2.21 13.45 -12.20
CA MET A 8 -1.33 13.31 -11.05
C MET A 8 -1.10 11.82 -10.75
N TYR A 9 -0.07 11.56 -9.95
CA TYR A 9 0.19 10.23 -9.41
C TYR A 9 -0.18 10.20 -7.93
N PHE A 10 -0.66 9.05 -7.48
CA PHE A 10 -0.96 8.79 -6.07
C PHE A 10 -0.08 7.62 -5.60
N ASP A 11 0.88 7.90 -4.72
CA ASP A 11 1.66 6.84 -4.06
C ASP A 11 0.86 6.29 -2.90
N THR A 12 0.25 5.13 -3.07
CA THR A 12 -0.69 4.57 -2.10
C THR A 12 -0.04 3.90 -0.90
N HIS A 13 1.28 3.74 -0.90
CA HIS A 13 1.97 3.05 0.19
C HIS A 13 3.44 3.47 0.25
N CYS A 14 3.76 4.34 1.19
CA CYS A 14 5.13 4.77 1.42
C CYS A 14 5.41 4.83 2.93
N HIS A 15 6.68 4.78 3.28
CA HIS A 15 7.13 4.87 4.66
C HIS A 15 8.01 6.10 4.88
N LEU A 16 7.43 7.30 4.69
CA LEU A 16 8.09 8.55 5.09
C LEU A 16 8.32 8.60 6.60
N ASN A 17 7.64 7.75 7.34
CA ASN A 17 7.81 7.54 8.77
C ASN A 17 8.99 6.61 9.12
N SER A 18 9.68 6.04 8.12
CA SER A 18 10.83 5.18 8.34
C SER A 18 12.05 5.97 8.82
N GLU A 19 12.95 5.27 9.51
CA GLU A 19 14.20 5.85 9.99
C GLU A 19 15.01 6.51 8.87
N GLN A 20 15.04 5.89 7.68
CA GLN A 20 15.82 6.39 6.55
C GLN A 20 15.25 7.64 5.91
N LEU A 21 13.94 7.89 6.00
CA LEU A 21 13.28 8.98 5.28
C LEU A 21 12.77 10.10 6.19
N TYR A 22 12.49 9.81 7.44
CA TYR A 22 11.75 10.71 8.32
C TYR A 22 12.39 12.08 8.51
N GLU A 23 13.71 12.12 8.74
CA GLU A 23 14.44 13.37 9.01
C GLU A 23 14.41 14.33 7.79
N ASN A 24 14.43 13.78 6.58
CA ASN A 24 14.43 14.56 5.35
C ASN A 24 13.07 14.51 4.61
N ARG A 25 11.99 14.21 5.32
CA ARG A 25 10.68 14.00 4.68
C ARG A 25 10.21 15.18 3.85
N ASP A 26 10.47 16.41 4.29
CA ASP A 26 10.06 17.60 3.55
C ASP A 26 10.72 17.67 2.16
N GLU A 27 11.99 17.28 2.07
CA GLU A 27 12.72 17.23 0.81
C GLU A 27 12.14 16.15 -0.13
N PHE A 28 11.86 14.96 0.39
CA PHE A 28 11.25 13.88 -0.40
C PHE A 28 9.84 14.24 -0.86
N ILE A 29 9.07 14.93 -0.03
CA ILE A 29 7.74 15.41 -0.39
C ILE A 29 7.84 16.47 -1.51
N LYS A 30 8.81 17.38 -1.42
CA LYS A 30 9.05 18.36 -2.49
C LYS A 30 9.40 17.67 -3.81
N HIS A 31 10.29 16.69 -3.79
CA HIS A 31 10.61 15.88 -4.98
C HIS A 31 9.38 15.23 -5.58
N ALA A 32 8.51 14.69 -4.73
CA ALA A 32 7.26 14.06 -5.16
C ALA A 32 6.38 15.07 -5.90
N LEU A 33 6.14 16.24 -5.30
CA LEU A 33 5.33 17.30 -5.91
C LEU A 33 5.93 17.79 -7.23
N ASP A 34 7.25 17.93 -7.32
CA ASP A 34 7.95 18.32 -8.55
C ASP A 34 7.76 17.28 -9.67
N ASN A 35 7.43 16.05 -9.34
CA ASN A 35 7.18 14.94 -10.27
C ASN A 35 5.69 14.58 -10.39
N GLN A 36 4.80 15.47 -9.98
CA GLN A 36 3.34 15.29 -10.06
C GLN A 36 2.80 14.16 -9.16
N VAL A 37 3.57 13.73 -8.19
CA VAL A 37 3.10 12.81 -7.13
C VAL A 37 2.48 13.69 -6.06
N GLU A 38 1.17 13.88 -6.15
CA GLU A 38 0.47 14.93 -5.41
C GLU A 38 -0.36 14.41 -4.24
N MET A 39 -0.44 13.09 -4.09
CA MET A 39 -1.11 12.44 -2.96
C MET A 39 -0.32 11.22 -2.52
N MET A 40 -0.36 10.94 -1.21
CA MET A 40 0.37 9.82 -0.61
C MET A 40 -0.38 9.27 0.59
N VAL A 41 -0.21 7.97 0.85
CA VAL A 41 -0.58 7.35 2.12
C VAL A 41 0.71 6.89 2.80
N VAL A 42 0.96 7.42 3.99
CA VAL A 42 2.07 6.98 4.84
C VAL A 42 1.55 5.85 5.73
N VAL A 43 2.23 4.71 5.73
CA VAL A 43 1.73 3.48 6.33
C VAL A 43 2.55 3.08 7.54
N GLY A 44 1.86 2.81 8.66
CA GLY A 44 2.46 2.25 9.87
C GLY A 44 2.55 0.72 9.80
N TYR A 45 3.41 0.15 10.62
CA TYR A 45 3.56 -1.30 10.77
C TYR A 45 3.75 -1.73 12.23
N ASP A 46 3.87 -0.74 13.13
CA ASP A 46 3.89 -0.88 14.59
C ASP A 46 3.31 0.40 15.21
N LEU A 47 3.28 0.50 16.53
CA LEU A 47 2.71 1.68 17.20
C LEU A 47 3.49 2.95 16.92
N GLU A 48 4.81 2.89 16.96
CA GLU A 48 5.65 4.08 16.74
C GLU A 48 5.53 4.61 15.32
N SER A 49 5.63 3.73 14.31
CA SER A 49 5.51 4.11 12.91
C SER A 49 4.08 4.57 12.57
N SER A 50 3.07 3.99 13.21
CA SER A 50 1.68 4.42 13.06
C SER A 50 1.46 5.82 13.62
N LYS A 51 2.02 6.13 14.80
CA LYS A 51 1.99 7.47 15.37
C LYS A 51 2.62 8.50 14.44
N LYS A 52 3.83 8.19 13.92
CA LYS A 52 4.54 9.07 12.97
C LYS A 52 3.73 9.28 11.69
N ALA A 53 3.08 8.22 11.17
CA ALA A 53 2.22 8.34 10.00
C ALA A 53 1.10 9.35 10.22
N VAL A 54 0.41 9.27 11.35
CA VAL A 54 -0.64 10.22 11.70
C VAL A 54 -0.10 11.66 11.81
N GLU A 55 1.06 11.83 12.44
CA GLU A 55 1.70 13.14 12.58
C GLU A 55 2.06 13.75 11.23
N ILE A 56 2.66 12.97 10.33
CA ILE A 56 3.00 13.43 8.97
C ILE A 56 1.73 13.82 8.21
N ALA A 57 0.68 13.00 8.27
CA ALA A 57 -0.57 13.28 7.59
C ALA A 57 -1.20 14.62 8.07
N LYS A 58 -1.03 14.97 9.34
CA LYS A 58 -1.50 16.24 9.87
C LYS A 58 -0.69 17.44 9.42
N GLU A 59 0.57 17.24 9.01
CA GLU A 59 1.44 18.32 8.53
C GLU A 59 1.11 18.76 7.09
N TYR A 60 0.49 17.88 6.27
CA TYR A 60 0.26 18.11 4.85
C TYR A 60 -1.15 17.70 4.43
N ASP A 61 -1.87 18.57 3.76
CA ASP A 61 -3.27 18.35 3.34
C ASP A 61 -3.42 17.16 2.38
N PHE A 62 -2.42 16.91 1.56
CA PHE A 62 -2.43 15.86 0.52
C PHE A 62 -1.84 14.52 0.97
N ILE A 63 -1.43 14.41 2.23
CA ILE A 63 -0.90 13.19 2.81
C ILE A 63 -1.91 12.62 3.80
N TYR A 64 -2.13 11.32 3.70
CA TYR A 64 -3.01 10.54 4.56
C TYR A 64 -2.21 9.47 5.27
N ALA A 65 -2.80 8.84 6.26
CA ALA A 65 -2.14 7.81 7.05
C ALA A 65 -2.92 6.51 7.04
N ALA A 66 -2.20 5.41 7.17
CA ALA A 66 -2.73 4.12 7.57
C ALA A 66 -2.01 3.68 8.84
N VAL A 67 -2.73 3.04 9.75
CA VAL A 67 -2.21 2.59 11.03
C VAL A 67 -2.46 1.11 11.22
N GLY A 68 -1.50 0.41 11.82
CA GLY A 68 -1.65 -1.03 12.04
C GLY A 68 -0.37 -1.64 12.58
N ILE A 69 -0.46 -2.93 12.91
CA ILE A 69 0.65 -3.75 13.40
C ILE A 69 0.84 -4.90 12.42
N GLY A 70 1.98 -4.92 11.74
CA GLY A 70 2.29 -5.90 10.73
C GLY A 70 2.64 -7.28 11.27
N PRO A 71 2.65 -8.29 10.40
CA PRO A 71 2.89 -9.67 10.83
C PRO A 71 4.28 -9.91 11.43
N ASN A 72 5.27 -9.12 11.04
CA ASN A 72 6.64 -9.24 11.57
C ASN A 72 6.84 -8.50 12.89
N ASP A 73 5.89 -7.66 13.30
CA ASP A 73 5.99 -6.79 14.46
C ASP A 73 4.96 -7.12 15.55
N CYS A 74 4.21 -8.21 15.39
CA CYS A 74 3.05 -8.48 16.25
C CYS A 74 3.29 -9.47 17.39
N LEU A 75 4.51 -9.99 17.56
CA LEU A 75 4.81 -11.05 18.54
C LEU A 75 4.34 -10.69 19.96
N ASN A 76 4.61 -9.45 20.38
CA ASN A 76 4.32 -8.98 21.73
C ASN A 76 3.12 -8.01 21.79
N THR A 77 2.26 -8.05 20.79
CA THR A 77 1.08 -7.17 20.73
C THR A 77 0.12 -7.47 21.87
N THR A 78 -0.28 -6.41 22.58
CA THR A 78 -1.22 -6.48 23.70
C THR A 78 -2.59 -5.93 23.31
N THR A 79 -3.59 -6.16 24.15
CA THR A 79 -4.91 -5.55 24.02
C THR A 79 -4.81 -4.02 24.05
N GLN A 80 -3.91 -3.46 24.87
CA GLN A 80 -3.68 -2.02 24.96
C GLN A 80 -3.13 -1.45 23.65
N ASP A 81 -2.23 -2.18 22.99
CA ASP A 81 -1.69 -1.79 21.70
C ASP A 81 -2.81 -1.68 20.64
N LEU A 82 -3.72 -2.65 20.64
CA LEU A 82 -4.86 -2.64 19.73
C LEU A 82 -5.85 -1.52 20.05
N GLN A 83 -5.99 -1.14 21.32
CA GLN A 83 -6.79 0.03 21.71
C GLN A 83 -6.20 1.34 21.17
N ILE A 84 -4.87 1.46 21.13
CA ILE A 84 -4.19 2.63 20.56
C ILE A 84 -4.47 2.70 19.06
N ILE A 85 -4.38 1.58 18.34
CA ILE A 85 -4.75 1.52 16.92
C ILE A 85 -6.22 1.92 16.73
N ASP A 86 -7.11 1.38 17.56
CA ASP A 86 -8.54 1.72 17.54
C ASP A 86 -8.78 3.23 17.67
N GLU A 87 -8.06 3.90 18.58
CA GLU A 87 -8.13 5.33 18.77
C GLU A 87 -7.64 6.11 17.53
N TYR A 88 -6.51 5.70 16.95
CA TYR A 88 -5.99 6.34 15.73
C TYR A 88 -6.98 6.25 14.56
N LEU A 89 -7.77 5.19 14.49
CA LEU A 89 -8.76 5.02 13.43
C LEU A 89 -9.90 6.05 13.48
N ASN A 90 -10.06 6.78 14.57
CA ASN A 90 -11.00 7.90 14.65
C ASN A 90 -10.48 9.18 13.98
N GLU A 91 -9.18 9.27 13.70
CA GLU A 91 -8.61 10.45 13.06
C GLU A 91 -9.07 10.56 11.60
N PRO A 92 -9.56 11.74 11.15
CA PRO A 92 -10.07 11.90 9.79
C PRO A 92 -9.02 11.62 8.70
N LYS A 93 -7.75 11.87 9.00
CA LYS A 93 -6.65 11.66 8.05
C LYS A 93 -6.18 10.20 7.99
N VAL A 94 -6.67 9.34 8.88
CA VAL A 94 -6.39 7.89 8.84
C VAL A 94 -7.43 7.25 7.93
N VAL A 95 -7.02 6.83 6.75
CA VAL A 95 -7.91 6.36 5.68
C VAL A 95 -7.97 4.83 5.55
N ALA A 96 -7.11 4.12 6.28
CA ALA A 96 -7.04 2.66 6.22
C ALA A 96 -6.42 2.08 7.47
N LEU A 97 -6.69 0.80 7.73
CA LEU A 97 -5.99 0.01 8.72
C LEU A 97 -4.97 -0.88 8.01
N GLY A 98 -3.72 -0.67 8.29
CA GLY A 98 -2.60 -1.38 7.68
C GLY A 98 -1.28 -0.73 8.09
N GLU A 99 -0.26 -1.42 7.90
CA GLU A 99 -0.06 -2.68 7.18
C GLU A 99 -0.32 -3.87 8.11
N ILE A 100 -1.20 -4.78 7.70
CA ILE A 100 -1.56 -5.99 8.47
C ILE A 100 -1.51 -7.20 7.54
N GLY A 101 -1.45 -8.41 8.08
CA GLY A 101 -1.52 -9.62 7.26
C GLY A 101 -0.66 -10.77 7.76
N LEU A 102 -0.07 -11.50 6.81
CA LEU A 102 0.70 -12.70 7.08
C LEU A 102 2.03 -12.67 6.31
N ASP A 103 3.10 -13.12 6.97
CA ASP A 103 4.43 -13.26 6.38
C ASP A 103 5.07 -14.54 6.88
N TYR A 104 5.17 -15.54 6.00
CA TYR A 104 5.74 -16.85 6.35
C TYR A 104 7.18 -17.00 5.89
N TYR A 105 7.77 -15.95 5.33
CA TYR A 105 9.18 -15.97 4.96
C TYR A 105 10.10 -15.96 6.18
N TRP A 106 9.72 -15.21 7.22
CA TRP A 106 10.48 -15.07 8.47
C TRP A 106 9.90 -15.98 9.55
N ASP A 107 10.77 -16.47 10.46
CA ASP A 107 10.38 -17.39 11.55
C ASP A 107 10.15 -16.68 12.90
N ASP A 108 10.24 -15.36 12.92
CA ASP A 108 10.24 -14.57 14.17
C ASP A 108 8.89 -14.59 14.89
N VAL A 109 7.80 -14.71 14.14
CA VAL A 109 6.45 -14.71 14.71
C VAL A 109 5.71 -15.96 14.24
N PRO A 110 5.21 -16.79 15.18
CA PRO A 110 4.43 -17.98 14.81
C PRO A 110 3.20 -17.62 13.98
N SER A 111 2.85 -18.48 13.01
CA SER A 111 1.70 -18.25 12.13
C SER A 111 0.38 -18.06 12.88
N ASP A 112 0.17 -18.79 13.96
CA ASP A 112 -1.06 -18.67 14.77
C ASP A 112 -1.16 -17.27 15.41
N LYS A 113 -0.04 -16.72 15.87
CA LYS A 113 0.00 -15.36 16.42
C LYS A 113 -0.27 -14.33 15.35
N GLN A 114 0.33 -14.51 14.17
CA GLN A 114 0.08 -13.62 13.02
C GLN A 114 -1.42 -13.62 12.67
N LYS A 115 -2.05 -14.79 12.59
CA LYS A 115 -3.47 -14.92 12.27
C LYS A 115 -4.37 -14.29 13.33
N GLU A 116 -4.03 -14.46 14.59
CA GLU A 116 -4.77 -13.84 15.72
C GLU A 116 -4.79 -12.32 15.58
N ILE A 117 -3.62 -11.71 15.45
CA ILE A 117 -3.49 -10.25 15.38
C ILE A 117 -4.06 -9.70 14.07
N PHE A 118 -3.92 -10.45 12.97
CA PHE A 118 -4.55 -10.09 11.71
C PHE A 118 -6.08 -10.01 11.87
N GLN A 119 -6.70 -11.07 12.43
CA GLN A 119 -8.15 -11.11 12.61
C GLN A 119 -8.66 -9.99 13.53
N LEU A 120 -7.98 -9.73 14.65
CA LEU A 120 -8.37 -8.66 15.57
C LEU A 120 -8.33 -7.29 14.89
N GLN A 121 -7.37 -7.07 14.02
CA GLN A 121 -7.28 -5.80 13.27
C GLN A 121 -8.32 -5.71 12.14
N VAL A 122 -8.63 -6.81 11.47
CA VAL A 122 -9.76 -6.83 10.52
C VAL A 122 -11.05 -6.43 11.22
N ASP A 123 -11.26 -6.93 12.44
CA ASP A 123 -12.44 -6.58 13.25
C ASP A 123 -12.48 -5.08 13.55
N LEU A 124 -11.33 -4.44 13.85
CA LEU A 124 -11.26 -3.00 14.06
C LEU A 124 -11.59 -2.23 12.77
N ALA A 125 -11.10 -2.69 11.63
CA ALA A 125 -11.38 -2.06 10.34
C ALA A 125 -12.87 -2.09 10.02
N LYS A 126 -13.54 -3.21 10.30
CA LYS A 126 -15.00 -3.34 10.14
C LYS A 126 -15.74 -2.37 11.04
N LYS A 127 -15.34 -2.26 12.30
CA LYS A 127 -15.93 -1.32 13.27
C LYS A 127 -15.89 0.11 12.75
N HIS A 128 -14.76 0.52 12.16
CA HIS A 128 -14.55 1.88 11.66
C HIS A 128 -14.93 2.06 10.19
N GLN A 129 -15.35 0.99 9.51
CA GLN A 129 -15.71 1.01 8.09
C GLN A 129 -14.58 1.57 7.21
N LYS A 130 -13.34 1.18 7.51
CA LYS A 130 -12.15 1.59 6.75
C LYS A 130 -11.53 0.40 6.03
N PRO A 131 -10.97 0.61 4.84
CA PRO A 131 -10.32 -0.48 4.10
C PRO A 131 -9.06 -0.96 4.83
N ILE A 132 -8.63 -2.17 4.47
CA ILE A 132 -7.43 -2.78 5.03
C ILE A 132 -6.32 -2.84 3.98
N ILE A 133 -5.08 -2.60 4.40
CA ILE A 133 -3.89 -2.71 3.56
C ILE A 133 -3.17 -3.99 3.98
N ILE A 134 -3.11 -4.95 3.07
CA ILE A 134 -2.65 -6.30 3.34
C ILE A 134 -1.20 -6.50 2.89
N HIS A 135 -0.36 -6.87 3.85
CA HIS A 135 0.96 -7.43 3.61
C HIS A 135 0.83 -8.95 3.52
N CYS A 136 1.31 -9.54 2.44
CA CYS A 136 1.30 -10.98 2.27
C CYS A 136 2.60 -11.43 1.63
N ARG A 137 3.35 -12.30 2.32
CA ARG A 137 4.57 -12.91 1.79
C ARG A 137 4.58 -14.41 2.11
N ASP A 138 4.63 -15.24 1.05
CA ASP A 138 4.62 -16.70 1.15
C ASP A 138 3.42 -17.25 1.96
N ALA A 139 2.27 -16.56 1.91
CA ALA A 139 1.09 -16.86 2.74
C ALA A 139 -0.23 -16.56 2.01
N TYR A 140 -0.26 -16.63 0.66
CA TYR A 140 -1.44 -16.19 -0.10
C TYR A 140 -2.69 -17.02 0.16
N GLU A 141 -2.58 -18.35 0.28
CA GLU A 141 -3.75 -19.19 0.54
C GLU A 141 -4.37 -18.88 1.92
N ASP A 142 -3.57 -18.81 2.96
CA ASP A 142 -4.06 -18.49 4.30
C ASP A 142 -4.64 -17.08 4.37
N THR A 143 -3.99 -16.12 3.69
CA THR A 143 -4.49 -14.75 3.60
C THR A 143 -5.84 -14.72 2.90
N TYR A 144 -5.99 -15.43 1.79
CA TYR A 144 -7.25 -15.52 1.07
C TYR A 144 -8.37 -16.08 1.96
N GLU A 145 -8.10 -17.14 2.71
CA GLU A 145 -9.09 -17.74 3.61
C GLU A 145 -9.57 -16.78 4.69
N VAL A 146 -8.65 -16.02 5.30
CA VAL A 146 -9.01 -15.00 6.29
C VAL A 146 -9.89 -13.92 5.65
N LEU A 147 -9.50 -13.40 4.48
CA LEU A 147 -10.22 -12.32 3.82
C LEU A 147 -11.59 -12.76 3.31
N LYS A 148 -11.69 -13.97 2.78
CA LYS A 148 -12.97 -14.54 2.33
C LYS A 148 -13.95 -14.66 3.47
N LYS A 149 -13.50 -15.16 4.62
CA LYS A 149 -14.31 -15.32 5.83
C LYS A 149 -14.86 -13.99 6.34
N ASN A 150 -14.10 -12.91 6.18
CA ASN A 150 -14.43 -11.62 6.78
C ASN A 150 -15.29 -10.70 5.91
N GLY A 151 -15.29 -10.87 4.60
CA GLY A 151 -16.11 -10.09 3.69
C GLY A 151 -15.83 -8.59 3.71
N HIS A 152 -14.58 -8.19 4.01
CA HIS A 152 -14.16 -6.80 4.07
C HIS A 152 -13.12 -6.52 2.99
N SER A 153 -13.18 -5.36 2.36
CA SER A 153 -12.35 -5.02 1.21
C SER A 153 -11.14 -4.16 1.57
N GLY A 154 -10.22 -4.06 0.64
CA GLY A 154 -9.01 -3.27 0.82
C GLY A 154 -8.03 -3.41 -0.33
N ILE A 155 -6.75 -3.47 0.00
CA ILE A 155 -5.64 -3.43 -0.94
C ILE A 155 -4.67 -4.56 -0.64
N MET A 156 -4.30 -5.32 -1.68
CA MET A 156 -3.16 -6.24 -1.62
C MET A 156 -1.92 -5.42 -1.97
N HIS A 157 -1.21 -4.98 -0.95
CA HIS A 157 -0.03 -4.13 -1.05
C HIS A 157 1.16 -4.92 -1.61
N CYS A 158 1.96 -4.27 -2.46
CA CYS A 158 3.19 -4.82 -3.04
C CYS A 158 2.98 -6.27 -3.53
N TYR A 159 1.93 -6.44 -4.33
CA TYR A 159 1.46 -7.77 -4.72
C TYR A 159 2.52 -8.51 -5.53
N SER A 160 2.85 -9.73 -5.12
CA SER A 160 3.86 -10.59 -5.77
C SER A 160 3.35 -11.99 -6.12
N GLY A 161 2.04 -12.21 -5.99
CA GLY A 161 1.41 -13.48 -6.32
C GLY A 161 1.06 -13.62 -7.80
N SER A 162 0.45 -14.75 -8.14
CA SER A 162 0.03 -15.07 -9.51
C SER A 162 -1.15 -14.23 -9.99
N VAL A 163 -1.38 -14.24 -11.30
CA VAL A 163 -2.57 -13.63 -11.92
C VAL A 163 -3.85 -14.31 -11.40
N GLU A 164 -3.85 -15.62 -11.29
CA GLU A 164 -5.00 -16.40 -10.82
C GLU A 164 -5.36 -16.03 -9.38
N MET A 165 -4.38 -15.91 -8.51
CA MET A 165 -4.60 -15.49 -7.13
C MET A 165 -5.08 -14.03 -7.07
N ALA A 166 -4.52 -13.14 -7.91
CA ALA A 166 -4.99 -11.75 -7.99
C ALA A 166 -6.48 -11.67 -8.32
N LYS A 167 -6.95 -12.48 -9.26
CA LYS A 167 -8.38 -12.53 -9.62
C LYS A 167 -9.24 -12.96 -8.44
N ARG A 168 -8.77 -13.91 -7.63
CA ARG A 168 -9.48 -14.35 -6.41
C ARG A 168 -9.63 -13.19 -5.41
N PHE A 169 -8.58 -12.42 -5.18
CA PHE A 169 -8.65 -11.24 -4.29
C PHE A 169 -9.55 -10.15 -4.86
N ILE A 170 -9.51 -9.93 -6.18
CA ILE A 170 -10.39 -8.98 -6.84
C ILE A 170 -11.86 -9.37 -6.65
N ASP A 171 -12.18 -10.65 -6.75
CA ASP A 171 -13.54 -11.16 -6.52
C ASP A 171 -14.00 -10.91 -5.08
N LEU A 172 -13.08 -10.77 -4.13
CA LEU A 172 -13.39 -10.37 -2.75
C LEU A 172 -13.50 -8.85 -2.56
N GLY A 173 -13.30 -8.06 -3.62
CA GLY A 173 -13.38 -6.61 -3.56
C GLY A 173 -12.05 -5.90 -3.33
N PHE A 174 -10.91 -6.57 -3.51
CA PHE A 174 -9.58 -5.99 -3.28
C PHE A 174 -9.00 -5.37 -4.54
N TYR A 175 -8.27 -4.29 -4.38
CA TYR A 175 -7.36 -3.75 -5.39
C TYR A 175 -6.01 -4.44 -5.28
N ILE A 176 -5.31 -4.50 -6.41
CA ILE A 176 -3.96 -5.07 -6.51
C ILE A 176 -2.98 -3.93 -6.71
N SER A 177 -2.08 -3.73 -5.76
CA SER A 177 -1.08 -2.66 -5.83
C SER A 177 0.27 -3.19 -6.29
N LEU A 178 0.86 -2.51 -7.26
CA LEU A 178 2.14 -2.86 -7.85
C LEU A 178 3.20 -1.85 -7.43
N ALA A 179 4.38 -2.36 -7.10
CA ALA A 179 5.53 -1.58 -6.62
C ALA A 179 6.75 -1.79 -7.54
N GLY A 180 7.90 -1.34 -7.09
CA GLY A 180 9.16 -1.39 -7.83
C GLY A 180 9.46 -2.69 -8.57
N PRO A 181 9.18 -3.89 -8.02
CA PRO A 181 9.47 -5.13 -8.71
C PRO A 181 8.87 -5.27 -10.12
N VAL A 182 7.76 -4.60 -10.43
CA VAL A 182 7.21 -4.63 -11.81
C VAL A 182 8.19 -4.06 -12.84
N THR A 183 9.12 -3.21 -12.41
CA THR A 183 10.13 -2.60 -13.27
C THR A 183 11.39 -3.45 -13.41
N PHE A 184 11.54 -4.49 -12.57
CA PHE A 184 12.76 -5.30 -12.56
C PHE A 184 12.85 -6.16 -13.82
N LYS A 185 14.04 -6.17 -14.42
CA LYS A 185 14.27 -6.80 -15.73
C LYS A 185 13.83 -8.26 -15.80
N ASN A 186 14.05 -9.03 -14.72
CA ASN A 186 13.77 -10.46 -14.68
C ASN A 186 12.51 -10.82 -13.87
N ALA A 187 11.70 -9.84 -13.48
CA ALA A 187 10.49 -10.06 -12.66
C ALA A 187 9.28 -10.39 -13.54
N ARG A 188 9.18 -11.64 -13.96
CA ARG A 188 8.13 -12.08 -14.88
C ARG A 188 6.73 -12.00 -14.25
N VAL A 189 6.56 -12.50 -13.03
CA VAL A 189 5.24 -12.60 -12.39
C VAL A 189 4.58 -11.23 -12.18
N PRO A 190 5.25 -10.21 -11.60
CA PRO A 190 4.65 -8.88 -11.49
C PRO A 190 4.28 -8.27 -12.84
N LYS A 191 5.08 -8.52 -13.88
CA LYS A 191 4.79 -8.03 -15.24
C LYS A 191 3.55 -8.70 -15.83
N ASP A 192 3.37 -10.00 -15.59
CA ASP A 192 2.17 -10.72 -16.02
C ASP A 192 0.92 -10.16 -15.33
N VAL A 193 1.00 -9.86 -14.04
CA VAL A 193 -0.11 -9.24 -13.29
C VAL A 193 -0.43 -7.87 -13.88
N ALA A 194 0.58 -7.02 -14.11
CA ALA A 194 0.41 -5.70 -14.69
C ALA A 194 -0.25 -5.76 -16.09
N GLU A 195 0.14 -6.75 -16.89
CA GLU A 195 -0.38 -6.92 -18.25
C GLU A 195 -1.82 -7.44 -18.27
N LYS A 196 -2.11 -8.46 -17.45
CA LYS A 196 -3.35 -9.25 -17.53
C LYS A 196 -4.47 -8.76 -16.61
N ILE A 197 -4.16 -8.07 -15.52
CA ILE A 197 -5.18 -7.51 -14.62
C ILE A 197 -5.64 -6.16 -15.16
N GLY A 198 -6.96 -5.96 -15.25
CA GLY A 198 -7.53 -4.70 -15.73
C GLY A 198 -7.11 -3.51 -14.87
N LEU A 199 -6.87 -2.38 -15.55
CA LEU A 199 -6.39 -1.15 -14.88
C LEU A 199 -7.34 -0.67 -13.79
N GLU A 200 -8.63 -0.95 -13.90
CA GLU A 200 -9.66 -0.60 -12.92
C GLU A 200 -9.48 -1.30 -11.58
N HIS A 201 -8.61 -2.31 -11.50
CA HIS A 201 -8.31 -3.07 -10.29
C HIS A 201 -6.91 -2.78 -9.73
N LEU A 202 -6.15 -1.89 -10.37
CA LEU A 202 -4.75 -1.65 -10.02
C LEU A 202 -4.55 -0.36 -9.25
N LEU A 203 -3.58 -0.41 -8.34
CA LEU A 203 -2.99 0.75 -7.66
C LEU A 203 -1.48 0.72 -7.89
N ILE A 204 -0.84 1.85 -7.65
CA ILE A 204 0.62 1.98 -7.69
C ILE A 204 1.13 2.48 -6.36
N GLU A 205 2.33 2.04 -6.00
CA GLU A 205 2.97 2.41 -4.75
C GLU A 205 4.50 2.35 -4.89
N THR A 206 5.23 3.00 -3.99
CA THR A 206 6.69 2.87 -3.93
C THR A 206 7.14 1.85 -2.92
N ASP A 207 6.45 1.73 -1.80
CA ASP A 207 6.92 1.00 -0.61
C ASP A 207 8.29 1.54 -0.14
N CYS A 208 8.56 2.82 -0.42
CA CYS A 208 9.83 3.44 -0.05
C CYS A 208 10.05 3.39 1.48
N PRO A 209 11.28 3.23 1.95
CA PRO A 209 12.58 3.32 1.25
C PRO A 209 13.02 2.04 0.53
N TYR A 210 12.17 1.01 0.49
CA TYR A 210 12.47 -0.30 -0.09
C TYR A 210 12.10 -0.36 -1.58
N LEU A 211 12.60 -1.41 -2.27
CA LEU A 211 12.14 -1.81 -3.58
C LEU A 211 12.27 -0.73 -4.66
N THR A 212 13.36 0.01 -4.66
CA THR A 212 13.62 1.09 -5.61
C THR A 212 13.49 0.58 -7.05
N PRO A 213 12.67 1.23 -7.91
CA PRO A 213 12.46 0.78 -9.28
C PRO A 213 13.67 0.99 -10.18
N HIS A 214 13.76 0.17 -11.25
CA HIS A 214 14.69 0.44 -12.33
C HIS A 214 14.41 1.84 -12.93
N PRO A 215 15.41 2.69 -13.27
CA PRO A 215 16.85 2.37 -13.30
C PRO A 215 17.62 2.66 -12.01
N TYR A 216 16.95 2.97 -10.92
CA TYR A 216 17.59 3.40 -9.67
C TYR A 216 17.70 2.28 -8.62
N ARG A 217 17.53 1.04 -9.05
CA ARG A 217 17.62 -0.12 -8.14
C ARG A 217 18.95 -0.13 -7.40
N GLY A 218 18.88 -0.35 -6.07
CA GLY A 218 20.05 -0.32 -5.19
C GLY A 218 20.27 1.02 -4.49
N SER A 219 19.60 2.10 -4.93
CA SER A 219 19.61 3.39 -4.23
C SER A 219 18.42 3.51 -3.28
N LEU A 220 18.39 4.58 -2.48
CA LEU A 220 17.29 4.85 -1.56
C LEU A 220 16.02 5.21 -2.37
N ASN A 221 14.93 4.53 -2.07
CA ASN A 221 13.65 4.81 -2.72
C ASN A 221 12.93 5.98 -2.05
N GLU A 222 12.09 6.68 -2.83
CA GLU A 222 11.28 7.81 -2.38
C GLU A 222 9.96 7.89 -3.15
N PRO A 223 8.94 8.62 -2.65
CA PRO A 223 7.64 8.67 -3.31
C PRO A 223 7.66 9.15 -4.77
N ALA A 224 8.57 10.06 -5.13
CA ALA A 224 8.72 10.54 -6.51
C ALA A 224 8.91 9.39 -7.51
N ASN A 225 9.49 8.28 -7.08
CA ASN A 225 9.78 7.14 -7.94
C ASN A 225 8.55 6.32 -8.35
N VAL A 226 7.36 6.60 -7.83
CA VAL A 226 6.13 5.92 -8.26
C VAL A 226 5.86 6.13 -9.76
N VAL A 227 6.39 7.20 -10.32
CA VAL A 227 6.28 7.51 -11.75
C VAL A 227 6.85 6.37 -12.61
N TYR A 228 7.95 5.75 -12.19
CA TYR A 228 8.58 4.65 -12.93
C TYR A 228 7.70 3.38 -12.93
N ILE A 229 6.96 3.16 -11.86
CA ILE A 229 5.99 2.06 -11.81
C ILE A 229 4.85 2.31 -12.82
N ALA A 230 4.31 3.52 -12.82
CA ALA A 230 3.27 3.91 -13.78
C ALA A 230 3.76 3.80 -15.24
N GLN A 231 5.00 4.21 -15.53
CA GLN A 231 5.61 4.08 -16.85
C GLN A 231 5.68 2.62 -17.31
N GLU A 232 6.11 1.73 -16.44
CA GLU A 232 6.22 0.31 -16.78
C GLU A 232 4.84 -0.33 -17.01
N ILE A 233 3.85 -0.01 -16.19
CA ILE A 233 2.48 -0.48 -16.38
C ILE A 233 1.92 0.01 -17.73
N ALA A 234 2.13 1.28 -18.05
CA ALA A 234 1.69 1.87 -19.32
C ALA A 234 2.32 1.12 -20.51
N LYS A 235 3.61 0.85 -20.44
CA LYS A 235 4.33 0.09 -21.46
C LYS A 235 3.76 -1.33 -21.61
N LEU A 236 3.58 -2.05 -20.50
CA LEU A 236 3.08 -3.43 -20.51
C LEU A 236 1.65 -3.53 -21.02
N LYS A 237 0.82 -2.52 -20.76
CA LYS A 237 -0.58 -2.47 -21.20
C LYS A 237 -0.76 -1.77 -22.55
N ASN A 238 0.33 -1.27 -23.15
CA ASN A 238 0.30 -0.52 -24.40
C ASN A 238 -0.71 0.65 -24.36
N MET A 239 -0.60 1.48 -23.33
CA MET A 239 -1.45 2.64 -23.14
C MET A 239 -0.65 3.86 -22.69
N GLU A 240 -1.27 5.03 -22.73
CA GLU A 240 -0.62 6.27 -22.31
C GLU A 240 -0.43 6.28 -20.79
N ILE A 241 0.69 6.88 -20.33
CA ILE A 241 0.98 6.98 -18.91
C ILE A 241 -0.10 7.80 -18.17
N GLU A 242 -0.66 8.82 -18.83
CA GLU A 242 -1.73 9.65 -18.27
C GLU A 242 -2.95 8.80 -17.91
N SER A 243 -3.27 7.79 -18.71
CA SER A 243 -4.37 6.86 -18.45
C SER A 243 -4.10 6.04 -17.19
N VAL A 244 -2.86 5.56 -17.03
CA VAL A 244 -2.45 4.81 -15.83
C VAL A 244 -2.52 5.71 -14.60
N ALA A 245 -1.96 6.91 -14.68
CA ALA A 245 -1.96 7.88 -13.58
C ALA A 245 -3.38 8.23 -13.15
N SER A 246 -4.24 8.54 -14.10
CA SER A 246 -5.63 8.95 -13.83
C SER A 246 -6.47 7.83 -13.25
N GLN A 247 -6.40 6.62 -13.82
CA GLN A 247 -7.21 5.49 -13.35
C GLN A 247 -6.75 5.01 -11.98
N THR A 248 -5.44 4.89 -11.75
CA THR A 248 -4.93 4.44 -10.45
C THR A 248 -5.20 5.47 -9.36
N THR A 249 -5.14 6.76 -9.68
CA THR A 249 -5.53 7.82 -8.73
C THR A 249 -7.03 7.77 -8.43
N PHE A 250 -7.87 7.57 -9.43
CA PHE A 250 -9.31 7.38 -9.24
C PHE A 250 -9.59 6.19 -8.32
N ASN A 251 -8.95 5.06 -8.58
CA ASN A 251 -9.08 3.84 -7.77
C ASN A 251 -8.68 4.11 -6.31
N ALA A 252 -7.56 4.78 -6.11
CA ALA A 252 -7.03 5.10 -4.79
C ALA A 252 -8.01 6.00 -4.02
N LYS A 253 -8.49 7.06 -4.63
CA LYS A 253 -9.47 7.96 -4.01
C LYS A 253 -10.73 7.21 -3.63
N LYS A 254 -11.19 6.31 -4.48
CA LYS A 254 -12.38 5.51 -4.25
C LYS A 254 -12.24 4.59 -3.04
N ILE A 255 -11.16 3.80 -2.98
CA ILE A 255 -10.97 2.85 -1.86
C ILE A 255 -10.74 3.57 -0.54
N PHE A 256 -10.01 4.67 -0.54
CA PHE A 256 -9.72 5.43 0.68
C PHE A 256 -10.83 6.42 1.07
N GLY A 257 -11.85 6.61 0.24
CA GLY A 257 -12.93 7.57 0.51
C GLY A 257 -12.46 9.02 0.44
N ILE A 258 -11.50 9.33 -0.43
CA ILE A 258 -10.95 10.67 -0.63
C ILE A 258 -11.63 11.31 -1.85
N LYS A 259 -12.02 12.57 -1.71
CA LYS A 259 -12.65 13.33 -2.80
C LYS A 259 -11.66 13.94 -3.79
#